data_f1748bf38f7a8c9b8400f9ca102db4dc
#
_entry.id   f1748bf38f7a8c9b8400f9ca102db4dc
#
_cell.length_a   1.000
_cell.length_b   1.000
_cell.length_c   1.000
_cell.angle_alpha   90.00
_cell.angle_beta   90.00
_cell.angle_gamma   90.00
#
_symmetry.space_group_name_H-M   'P 1'
#
loop_
_entity.id
_entity.type
_entity.pdbx_description
1 polymer ?
#
loop_
_entity_poly.entity_id
_entity_poly.type
_entity_poly.pdbx_seq_one_letter_code
_entity_poly.pdbx_strand_id
1 'polypeptide(L)'
;KNGRAYYYQIRAYRAIKKNTYYSSPSTIRCVAGLNAVNFKTDTRLSRVNLTWGKAMTTPTAYEIFYSTSKNGKYTKLGETKNTFYNTKKLTVGKTYYFRIRAYKYSGPSSNPKKYKCLGTFQTKSVKISKNAYGVSVGNTYVEISIDQQHMWYYKNGKLVVETDVVTGNYGTSDTPKGAYSIIYKASPATLMLNSHVTFWLPFTSDGCGIHDASWRSSWEYGGTRYKGHGSHGCVNTPYNAVKKIYNNISSGTRVVVY
;
A
#
# COMPACT_ATOMS: atom_id res chain seq x y z
N LYS A 1 -1.29 -26.31 19.09
CA LYS A 1 -1.86 -26.38 17.74
C LYS A 1 -2.26 -24.97 17.29
N ASN A 2 -2.06 -24.64 16.02
CA ASN A 2 -2.47 -23.35 15.44
C ASN A 2 -3.97 -23.14 15.60
N GLY A 3 -4.37 -21.89 15.87
CA GLY A 3 -5.77 -21.53 16.10
C GLY A 3 -6.32 -21.88 17.49
N ARG A 4 -5.63 -22.72 18.25
CA ARG A 4 -6.04 -23.05 19.60
C ARG A 4 -5.74 -21.90 20.57
N ALA A 5 -6.68 -21.61 21.45
CA ALA A 5 -6.48 -20.66 22.54
C ALA A 5 -5.81 -21.35 23.74
N TYR A 6 -4.86 -20.66 24.34
CA TYR A 6 -4.16 -21.06 25.55
C TYR A 6 -4.32 -19.98 26.61
N TYR A 7 -4.45 -20.37 27.86
CA TYR A 7 -4.48 -19.50 28.99
C TYR A 7 -3.19 -19.68 29.78
N TYR A 8 -2.53 -18.58 30.09
CA TYR A 8 -1.33 -18.55 30.92
C TYR A 8 -1.62 -17.74 32.16
N GLN A 9 -1.21 -18.25 33.32
CA GLN A 9 -1.25 -17.52 34.58
C GLN A 9 0.16 -17.23 35.05
N ILE A 10 0.40 -15.99 35.43
CA ILE A 10 1.65 -15.52 36.00
C ILE A 10 1.37 -15.01 37.39
N ARG A 11 2.19 -15.44 38.37
CA ARG A 11 2.18 -14.93 39.73
C ARG A 11 3.60 -14.54 40.12
N ALA A 12 3.76 -13.40 40.76
CA ALA A 12 4.98 -13.09 41.50
C ALA A 12 4.98 -13.92 42.79
N TYR A 13 6.15 -14.33 43.23
CA TYR A 13 6.31 -14.98 44.52
C TYR A 13 7.45 -14.38 45.31
N ARG A 14 7.36 -14.47 46.64
CA ARG A 14 8.40 -14.13 47.60
C ARG A 14 8.56 -15.26 48.59
N ALA A 15 9.78 -15.78 48.71
CA ALA A 15 10.12 -16.76 49.74
C ALA A 15 10.64 -16.02 51.00
N ILE A 16 10.08 -16.34 52.18
CA ILE A 16 10.53 -15.82 53.45
C ILE A 16 10.65 -17.01 54.40
N LYS A 17 11.90 -17.33 54.75
CA LYS A 17 12.22 -18.56 55.50
C LYS A 17 11.75 -19.79 54.71
N LYS A 18 10.87 -20.62 55.33
CA LYS A 18 10.29 -21.83 54.72
C LYS A 18 8.96 -21.58 54.01
N ASN A 19 8.44 -20.34 54.00
CA ASN A 19 7.13 -20.03 53.43
C ASN A 19 7.28 -19.28 52.10
N THR A 20 6.44 -19.66 51.14
CA THR A 20 6.33 -18.95 49.83
C THR A 20 4.98 -18.24 49.73
N TYR A 21 5.01 -16.97 49.45
CA TYR A 21 3.86 -16.12 49.30
C TYR A 21 3.67 -15.76 47.82
N TYR A 22 2.47 -15.89 47.29
CA TYR A 22 2.15 -15.62 45.91
C TYR A 22 1.24 -14.40 45.78
N SER A 23 1.48 -13.58 44.76
CA SER A 23 0.52 -12.55 44.36
C SER A 23 -0.76 -13.17 43.78
N SER A 24 -1.79 -12.35 43.62
CA SER A 24 -2.93 -12.70 42.77
C SER A 24 -2.45 -13.04 41.36
N PRO A 25 -3.08 -14.04 40.70
CA PRO A 25 -2.69 -14.40 39.34
C PRO A 25 -3.09 -13.34 38.32
N SER A 26 -2.18 -13.02 37.40
CA SER A 26 -2.52 -12.34 36.16
C SER A 26 -2.71 -13.39 35.06
N THR A 27 -3.86 -13.37 34.42
CA THR A 27 -4.19 -14.33 33.35
C THR A 27 -4.18 -13.64 31.99
N ILE A 28 -3.43 -14.21 31.04
CA ILE A 28 -3.43 -13.81 29.64
C ILE A 28 -3.95 -14.96 28.78
N ARG A 29 -4.74 -14.63 27.77
CA ARG A 29 -5.19 -15.56 26.74
C ARG A 29 -4.49 -15.25 25.43
N CYS A 30 -3.91 -16.27 24.81
CA CYS A 30 -3.22 -16.19 23.53
C CYS A 30 -3.80 -17.20 22.54
N VAL A 31 -3.77 -16.86 21.24
CA VAL A 31 -4.11 -17.80 20.17
C VAL A 31 -2.84 -18.12 19.38
N ALA A 32 -2.52 -19.41 19.25
CA ALA A 32 -1.31 -19.86 18.54
C ALA A 32 -1.42 -19.59 17.01
N GLY A 33 -0.26 -19.36 16.38
CA GLY A 33 -0.18 -19.19 14.91
C GLY A 33 -0.53 -17.82 14.39
N LEU A 34 -0.52 -16.76 15.23
CA LEU A 34 -0.84 -15.37 14.83
C LEU A 34 0.35 -14.61 14.23
N ASN A 35 1.53 -15.20 14.11
CA ASN A 35 2.67 -14.45 13.57
C ASN A 35 2.53 -14.28 12.06
N ALA A 36 2.59 -13.04 11.59
CA ALA A 36 2.82 -12.74 10.17
C ALA A 36 4.23 -13.18 9.79
N VAL A 37 4.43 -13.59 8.55
CA VAL A 37 5.72 -14.09 8.03
C VAL A 37 6.13 -13.29 6.80
N ASN A 38 7.42 -13.34 6.44
CA ASN A 38 7.94 -12.75 5.20
C ASN A 38 7.60 -11.25 5.04
N PHE A 39 7.72 -10.47 6.12
CA PHE A 39 7.50 -9.03 6.07
C PHE A 39 8.53 -8.36 5.16
N LYS A 40 8.05 -7.67 4.12
CA LYS A 40 8.85 -6.96 3.13
C LYS A 40 8.41 -5.50 3.05
N THR A 41 9.35 -4.64 2.65
CA THR A 41 9.13 -3.23 2.36
C THR A 41 9.62 -2.95 0.96
N ASP A 42 8.79 -2.32 0.14
CA ASP A 42 9.16 -1.90 -1.21
C ASP A 42 8.93 -0.38 -1.32
N THR A 43 10.02 0.35 -1.55
CA THR A 43 9.98 1.82 -1.61
C THR A 43 9.60 2.27 -2.99
N ARG A 44 8.53 3.03 -3.07
CA ARG A 44 8.02 3.64 -4.30
C ARG A 44 7.99 5.14 -4.13
N LEU A 45 9.06 5.82 -4.56
CA LEU A 45 9.27 7.25 -4.32
C LEU A 45 9.09 7.60 -2.83
N SER A 46 8.17 8.49 -2.53
CA SER A 46 7.88 8.91 -1.16
C SER A 46 6.87 8.01 -0.42
N ARG A 47 6.52 6.85 -0.97
CA ARG A 47 5.61 5.87 -0.36
C ARG A 47 6.32 4.55 -0.15
N VAL A 48 5.75 3.74 0.72
CA VAL A 48 6.24 2.38 0.96
C VAL A 48 5.07 1.41 0.85
N ASN A 49 5.23 0.41 0.01
CA ASN A 49 4.36 -0.76 -0.02
C ASN A 49 4.90 -1.78 0.99
N LEU A 50 4.10 -2.10 1.98
CA LEU A 50 4.37 -3.08 3.01
C LEU A 50 3.63 -4.36 2.64
N THR A 51 4.32 -5.48 2.52
CA THR A 51 3.73 -6.79 2.22
C THR A 51 4.19 -7.85 3.20
N TRP A 52 3.35 -8.84 3.46
CA TRP A 52 3.67 -9.97 4.34
C TRP A 52 2.88 -11.22 3.98
N GLY A 53 3.35 -12.36 4.42
CA GLY A 53 2.62 -13.62 4.30
C GLY A 53 1.51 -13.74 5.34
N LYS A 54 0.49 -14.53 5.03
CA LYS A 54 -0.61 -14.83 5.95
C LYS A 54 -0.09 -15.49 7.23
N ALA A 55 -0.67 -15.12 8.36
CA ALA A 55 -0.49 -15.86 9.61
C ALA A 55 -1.10 -17.28 9.47
N MET A 56 -0.53 -18.25 10.16
CA MET A 56 -1.02 -19.65 10.11
C MET A 56 -2.45 -19.78 10.67
N THR A 57 -2.83 -18.89 11.58
CA THR A 57 -4.20 -18.77 12.07
C THR A 57 -4.80 -17.48 11.49
N THR A 58 -5.97 -17.57 10.86
CA THR A 58 -6.66 -16.41 10.30
C THR A 58 -6.87 -15.34 11.37
N PRO A 59 -6.24 -14.17 11.25
CA PRO A 59 -6.36 -13.08 12.20
C PRO A 59 -7.68 -12.32 12.01
N THR A 60 -8.04 -11.49 12.97
CA THR A 60 -9.08 -10.46 12.79
C THR A 60 -8.59 -9.38 11.85
N ALA A 61 -7.35 -8.91 12.07
CA ALA A 61 -6.66 -7.97 11.18
C ALA A 61 -5.16 -7.92 11.54
N TYR A 62 -4.41 -7.11 10.79
CA TYR A 62 -3.03 -6.73 11.05
C TYR A 62 -2.98 -5.27 11.49
N GLU A 63 -2.20 -4.97 12.52
CA GLU A 63 -1.88 -3.61 12.94
C GLU A 63 -0.53 -3.19 12.37
N ILE A 64 -0.47 -1.98 11.83
CA ILE A 64 0.73 -1.39 11.22
C ILE A 64 1.15 -0.17 12.03
N PHE A 65 2.43 -0.08 12.34
CA PHE A 65 3.05 1.01 13.10
C PHE A 65 4.31 1.50 12.40
N TYR A 66 4.69 2.73 12.67
CA TYR A 66 5.95 3.31 12.20
C TYR A 66 6.66 4.13 13.27
N SER A 67 7.96 4.31 13.09
CA SER A 67 8.81 5.23 13.83
C SER A 67 9.92 5.76 12.93
N THR A 68 10.49 6.90 13.25
CA THR A 68 11.74 7.41 12.66
C THR A 68 12.98 6.99 13.46
N SER A 69 12.80 6.26 14.55
CA SER A 69 13.88 5.69 15.37
C SER A 69 13.62 4.21 15.62
N LYS A 70 14.68 3.38 15.52
CA LYS A 70 14.60 1.91 15.72
C LYS A 70 14.04 1.56 17.10
N ASN A 71 14.48 2.25 18.12
CA ASN A 71 14.13 1.98 19.52
C ASN A 71 13.18 3.04 20.10
N GLY A 72 12.67 3.95 19.26
CA GLY A 72 11.74 4.99 19.67
C GLY A 72 10.30 4.53 19.81
N LYS A 73 9.43 5.47 20.16
CA LYS A 73 7.99 5.27 20.22
C LYS A 73 7.45 5.02 18.80
N TYR A 74 6.65 3.98 18.63
CA TYR A 74 5.97 3.66 17.38
C TYR A 74 4.55 4.18 17.37
N THR A 75 4.19 4.89 16.31
CA THR A 75 2.84 5.42 16.07
C THR A 75 2.08 4.46 15.18
N LYS A 76 0.82 4.18 15.51
CA LYS A 76 -0.06 3.34 14.68
C LYS A 76 -0.42 4.07 13.39
N LEU A 77 -0.16 3.44 12.23
CA LEU A 77 -0.57 3.91 10.90
C LEU A 77 -2.00 3.50 10.56
N GLY A 78 -2.37 2.27 10.92
CA GLY A 78 -3.68 1.74 10.59
C GLY A 78 -3.81 0.25 10.87
N GLU A 79 -4.90 -0.30 10.36
CA GLU A 79 -5.22 -1.73 10.38
C GLU A 79 -5.67 -2.18 8.99
N THR A 80 -5.43 -3.45 8.66
CA THR A 80 -5.91 -4.06 7.43
C THR A 80 -6.20 -5.55 7.62
N LYS A 81 -7.17 -6.07 6.89
CA LYS A 81 -7.39 -7.53 6.75
C LYS A 81 -6.54 -8.14 5.65
N ASN A 82 -6.00 -7.32 4.75
CA ASN A 82 -5.14 -7.73 3.65
C ASN A 82 -3.73 -8.05 4.16
N THR A 83 -2.92 -8.69 3.34
CA THR A 83 -1.51 -8.97 3.59
C THR A 83 -0.58 -7.90 2.99
N PHE A 84 -1.12 -6.71 2.77
CA PHE A 84 -0.40 -5.54 2.31
C PHE A 84 -0.97 -4.26 2.94
N TYR A 85 -0.14 -3.21 2.96
CA TYR A 85 -0.54 -1.87 3.38
C TYR A 85 0.33 -0.83 2.67
N ASN A 86 -0.29 0.19 2.07
CA ASN A 86 0.41 1.28 1.40
C ASN A 86 0.42 2.51 2.30
N THR A 87 1.60 3.07 2.50
CA THR A 87 1.73 4.28 3.33
C THR A 87 1.23 5.51 2.60
N LYS A 88 0.82 6.53 3.34
CA LYS A 88 0.72 7.89 2.81
C LYS A 88 2.13 8.40 2.46
N LYS A 89 2.22 9.58 1.82
CA LYS A 89 3.49 10.22 1.50
C LYS A 89 4.35 10.43 2.75
N LEU A 90 5.61 10.05 2.67
CA LEU A 90 6.61 10.13 3.73
C LEU A 90 7.68 11.16 3.36
N THR A 91 8.45 11.61 4.35
CA THR A 91 9.52 12.62 4.13
C THR A 91 10.73 11.98 3.46
N VAL A 92 11.11 12.50 2.30
CA VAL A 92 12.32 12.09 1.58
C VAL A 92 13.57 12.34 2.42
N GLY A 93 14.54 11.42 2.30
CA GLY A 93 15.80 11.47 3.05
C GLY A 93 15.75 10.84 4.44
N LYS A 94 14.57 10.65 5.02
CA LYS A 94 14.41 10.01 6.34
C LYS A 94 14.35 8.49 6.24
N THR A 95 14.84 7.82 7.28
CA THR A 95 14.66 6.38 7.49
C THR A 95 13.43 6.17 8.37
N TYR A 96 12.58 5.26 7.96
CA TYR A 96 11.41 4.82 8.71
C TYR A 96 11.55 3.35 9.10
N TYR A 97 11.09 3.03 10.30
CA TYR A 97 11.01 1.68 10.84
C TYR A 97 9.54 1.31 10.92
N PHE A 98 9.15 0.25 10.23
CA PHE A 98 7.79 -0.26 10.22
C PHE A 98 7.70 -1.53 11.05
N ARG A 99 6.61 -1.65 11.79
CA ARG A 99 6.24 -2.86 12.52
C ARG A 99 4.86 -3.31 12.13
N ILE A 100 4.72 -4.61 11.93
CA ILE A 100 3.42 -5.25 11.74
C ILE A 100 3.24 -6.36 12.75
N ARG A 101 2.01 -6.59 13.17
CA ARG A 101 1.58 -7.78 13.89
C ARG A 101 0.14 -8.14 13.55
N ALA A 102 -0.17 -9.43 13.54
CA ALA A 102 -1.55 -9.90 13.50
C ALA A 102 -2.18 -9.80 14.89
N TYR A 103 -3.51 -9.64 14.92
CA TYR A 103 -4.27 -9.86 16.14
C TYR A 103 -5.55 -10.63 15.85
N LYS A 104 -6.07 -11.31 16.88
CA LYS A 104 -7.34 -12.01 16.82
C LYS A 104 -8.14 -11.73 18.07
N TYR A 105 -9.39 -11.34 17.89
CA TYR A 105 -10.33 -11.35 18.99
C TYR A 105 -10.73 -12.79 19.31
N SER A 106 -10.87 -13.08 20.59
CA SER A 106 -11.26 -14.39 21.09
C SER A 106 -12.02 -14.21 22.40
N GLY A 107 -13.23 -14.73 22.44
CA GLY A 107 -14.11 -14.67 23.60
C GLY A 107 -15.24 -15.69 23.47
N PRO A 108 -16.10 -15.82 24.49
CA PRO A 108 -17.33 -16.60 24.39
C PRO A 108 -18.29 -15.99 23.38
N SER A 109 -19.28 -16.74 22.91
CA SER A 109 -20.27 -16.26 21.94
C SER A 109 -21.02 -15.01 22.41
N SER A 110 -21.23 -14.87 23.71
CA SER A 110 -21.85 -13.69 24.35
C SER A 110 -20.96 -12.43 24.29
N ASN A 111 -19.63 -12.59 24.18
CA ASN A 111 -18.70 -11.49 24.05
C ASN A 111 -17.46 -11.92 23.22
N PRO A 112 -17.58 -12.01 21.87
CA PRO A 112 -16.50 -12.50 21.02
C PRO A 112 -15.23 -11.65 21.05
N LYS A 113 -15.35 -10.37 21.42
CA LYS A 113 -14.21 -9.42 21.49
C LYS A 113 -13.58 -9.29 22.87
N LYS A 114 -13.99 -10.12 23.84
CA LYS A 114 -13.51 -10.04 25.24
C LYS A 114 -11.97 -10.05 25.36
N TYR A 115 -11.29 -10.82 24.52
CA TYR A 115 -9.84 -10.92 24.56
C TYR A 115 -9.24 -10.56 23.20
N LYS A 116 -8.27 -9.63 23.19
CA LYS A 116 -7.47 -9.30 22.00
C LYS A 116 -6.12 -10.03 22.11
N CYS A 117 -5.99 -11.14 21.38
CA CYS A 117 -4.77 -11.92 21.30
C CYS A 117 -3.84 -11.32 20.24
N LEU A 118 -2.57 -11.10 20.57
CA LEU A 118 -1.59 -10.41 19.73
C LEU A 118 -0.52 -11.38 19.25
N GLY A 119 -0.16 -11.29 17.97
CA GLY A 119 1.05 -11.91 17.43
C GLY A 119 2.30 -11.07 17.75
N THR A 120 3.48 -11.62 17.48
CA THR A 120 4.75 -10.89 17.62
C THR A 120 4.91 -9.86 16.50
N PHE A 121 5.65 -8.78 16.81
CA PHE A 121 6.01 -7.80 15.79
C PHE A 121 7.06 -8.34 14.83
N GLN A 122 6.84 -8.10 13.53
CA GLN A 122 7.87 -8.13 12.51
C GLN A 122 8.31 -6.69 12.24
N THR A 123 9.60 -6.44 12.11
CA THR A 123 10.16 -5.09 11.93
C THR A 123 11.01 -5.02 10.67
N LYS A 124 10.85 -3.98 9.87
CA LYS A 124 11.70 -3.62 8.73
C LYS A 124 11.95 -2.12 8.72
N SER A 125 13.08 -1.71 8.14
CA SER A 125 13.41 -0.29 7.93
C SER A 125 13.62 0.00 6.46
N VAL A 126 13.37 1.24 6.08
CA VAL A 126 13.59 1.73 4.71
C VAL A 126 13.91 3.23 4.73
N LYS A 127 14.85 3.66 3.90
CA LYS A 127 15.16 5.07 3.65
C LYS A 127 14.35 5.55 2.45
N ILE A 128 13.64 6.66 2.62
CA ILE A 128 12.80 7.23 1.56
C ILE A 128 13.65 8.00 0.56
N SER A 129 13.45 7.74 -0.73
CA SER A 129 14.18 8.37 -1.83
C SER A 129 13.19 8.98 -2.83
N LYS A 130 13.63 10.01 -3.58
CA LYS A 130 12.94 10.49 -4.78
C LYS A 130 13.40 9.77 -6.06
N ASN A 131 14.34 8.87 -5.95
CA ASN A 131 14.79 8.09 -7.10
C ASN A 131 13.91 6.86 -7.26
N ALA A 132 13.45 6.64 -8.48
CA ALA A 132 12.74 5.44 -8.88
C ALA A 132 13.46 4.83 -10.08
N TYR A 133 13.73 3.54 -10.04
CA TYR A 133 14.48 2.85 -11.11
C TYR A 133 15.82 3.52 -11.44
N GLY A 134 16.51 4.08 -10.43
CA GLY A 134 17.77 4.81 -10.60
C GLY A 134 17.64 6.24 -11.15
N VAL A 135 16.41 6.71 -11.42
CA VAL A 135 16.15 8.03 -12.03
C VAL A 135 15.55 8.99 -11.00
N SER A 136 16.08 10.23 -10.95
CA SER A 136 15.47 11.31 -10.15
C SER A 136 14.21 11.82 -10.85
N VAL A 137 13.12 11.95 -10.09
CA VAL A 137 11.83 12.41 -10.62
C VAL A 137 11.57 13.91 -10.40
N GLY A 138 12.43 14.59 -9.66
CA GLY A 138 12.27 16.01 -9.38
C GLY A 138 11.06 16.33 -8.49
N ASN A 139 10.45 17.50 -8.70
CA ASN A 139 9.31 17.99 -7.93
C ASN A 139 8.00 18.00 -8.74
N THR A 140 8.09 17.80 -10.07
CA THR A 140 6.94 17.73 -10.98
C THR A 140 6.98 16.37 -11.65
N TYR A 141 6.01 15.50 -11.35
CA TYR A 141 5.97 14.13 -11.86
C TYR A 141 4.58 13.50 -11.67
N VAL A 142 4.33 12.45 -12.43
CA VAL A 142 3.19 11.56 -12.26
C VAL A 142 3.67 10.27 -11.60
N GLU A 143 2.91 9.78 -10.63
CA GLU A 143 3.13 8.52 -9.92
C GLU A 143 1.92 7.61 -10.15
N ILE A 144 2.14 6.40 -10.66
CA ILE A 144 1.09 5.42 -10.96
C ILE A 144 1.39 4.14 -10.22
N SER A 145 0.48 3.71 -9.36
CA SER A 145 0.54 2.45 -8.64
C SER A 145 -0.41 1.43 -9.28
N ILE A 146 0.15 0.39 -9.92
CA ILE A 146 -0.65 -0.69 -10.49
C ILE A 146 -1.38 -1.47 -9.39
N ASP A 147 -0.70 -1.76 -8.28
CA ASP A 147 -1.29 -2.53 -7.19
C ASP A 147 -2.45 -1.81 -6.49
N GLN A 148 -2.41 -0.46 -6.45
CA GLN A 148 -3.45 0.37 -5.86
C GLN A 148 -4.50 0.81 -6.88
N GLN A 149 -4.21 0.66 -8.18
CA GLN A 149 -5.01 1.24 -9.26
C GLN A 149 -5.27 2.72 -9.03
N HIS A 150 -4.19 3.45 -8.70
CA HIS A 150 -4.26 4.85 -8.28
C HIS A 150 -3.12 5.68 -8.87
N MET A 151 -3.39 6.95 -9.17
CA MET A 151 -2.44 7.89 -9.77
C MET A 151 -2.39 9.19 -8.98
N TRP A 152 -1.20 9.76 -8.87
CA TRP A 152 -0.94 11.07 -8.27
C TRP A 152 -0.15 11.92 -9.25
N TYR A 153 -0.57 13.16 -9.44
CA TYR A 153 0.20 14.17 -10.17
C TYR A 153 0.68 15.25 -9.21
N TYR A 154 1.98 15.46 -9.16
CA TYR A 154 2.63 16.51 -8.39
C TYR A 154 3.20 17.57 -9.32
N LYS A 155 2.98 18.86 -8.98
CA LYS A 155 3.59 20.01 -9.64
C LYS A 155 4.29 20.88 -8.60
N ASN A 156 5.58 21.16 -8.79
CA ASN A 156 6.38 21.95 -7.86
C ASN A 156 6.31 21.42 -6.40
N GLY A 157 6.29 20.11 -6.24
CA GLY A 157 6.20 19.42 -4.94
C GLY A 157 4.82 19.37 -4.30
N LYS A 158 3.81 20.03 -4.89
CA LYS A 158 2.41 20.03 -4.42
C LYS A 158 1.59 18.98 -5.16
N LEU A 159 0.72 18.28 -4.44
CA LEU A 159 -0.26 17.38 -5.05
C LEU A 159 -1.32 18.20 -5.78
N VAL A 160 -1.48 17.94 -7.08
CA VAL A 160 -2.45 18.64 -7.95
C VAL A 160 -3.65 17.76 -8.27
N VAL A 161 -3.39 16.46 -8.55
CA VAL A 161 -4.43 15.48 -8.84
C VAL A 161 -4.12 14.19 -8.07
N GLU A 162 -5.15 13.60 -7.53
CA GLU A 162 -5.19 12.25 -6.96
C GLU A 162 -6.47 11.58 -7.47
N THR A 163 -6.34 10.39 -8.07
CA THR A 163 -7.48 9.71 -8.69
C THR A 163 -7.25 8.20 -8.80
N ASP A 164 -8.34 7.44 -8.72
CA ASP A 164 -8.32 6.04 -9.13
C ASP A 164 -8.23 5.96 -10.66
N VAL A 165 -7.59 4.89 -11.14
CA VAL A 165 -7.37 4.61 -12.57
C VAL A 165 -7.65 3.13 -12.87
N VAL A 166 -7.65 2.78 -14.16
CA VAL A 166 -7.56 1.38 -14.60
C VAL A 166 -6.35 1.25 -15.51
N THR A 167 -5.37 0.46 -15.06
CA THR A 167 -4.17 0.15 -15.82
C THR A 167 -4.39 -1.01 -16.78
N GLY A 168 -3.34 -1.45 -17.45
CA GLY A 168 -3.34 -2.60 -18.35
C GLY A 168 -3.87 -3.87 -17.72
N ASN A 169 -4.44 -4.75 -18.54
CA ASN A 169 -5.03 -6.01 -18.10
C ASN A 169 -3.94 -6.95 -17.56
N TYR A 170 -4.09 -7.33 -16.28
CA TYR A 170 -3.08 -8.09 -15.54
C TYR A 170 -2.70 -9.41 -16.25
N GLY A 171 -1.40 -9.58 -16.47
CA GLY A 171 -0.83 -10.80 -17.05
C GLY A 171 -0.99 -10.97 -18.56
N THR A 172 -1.73 -10.07 -19.25
CA THR A 172 -1.92 -10.13 -20.72
C THR A 172 -1.51 -8.85 -21.43
N SER A 173 -1.70 -7.69 -20.81
CA SER A 173 -1.42 -6.38 -21.39
C SER A 173 -1.06 -5.39 -20.27
N ASP A 174 -0.16 -5.80 -19.38
CA ASP A 174 0.25 -5.00 -18.23
C ASP A 174 0.77 -3.62 -18.65
N THR A 175 0.41 -2.58 -17.90
CA THR A 175 1.11 -1.29 -18.00
C THR A 175 2.57 -1.49 -17.58
N PRO A 176 3.55 -1.13 -18.42
CA PRO A 176 4.96 -1.43 -18.14
C PRO A 176 5.45 -0.63 -16.92
N LYS A 177 6.04 -1.33 -15.96
CA LYS A 177 6.68 -0.72 -14.79
C LYS A 177 8.01 -0.05 -15.19
N GLY A 178 8.25 1.14 -14.66
CA GLY A 178 9.47 1.87 -14.99
C GLY A 178 9.38 3.36 -14.68
N ALA A 179 10.44 4.08 -15.06
CA ALA A 179 10.51 5.53 -15.04
C ALA A 179 10.57 6.06 -16.47
N TYR A 180 9.53 6.75 -16.87
CA TYR A 180 9.29 7.29 -18.19
C TYR A 180 9.23 8.82 -18.16
N SER A 181 8.91 9.43 -19.32
CA SER A 181 8.54 10.83 -19.42
C SER A 181 7.40 10.99 -20.40
N ILE A 182 6.53 11.97 -20.17
CA ILE A 182 5.52 12.38 -21.17
C ILE A 182 6.26 12.73 -22.45
N ILE A 183 5.96 12.04 -23.55
CA ILE A 183 6.61 12.25 -24.86
C ILE A 183 6.05 13.50 -25.52
N TYR A 184 4.74 13.56 -25.66
CA TYR A 184 3.99 14.71 -26.19
C TYR A 184 2.60 14.78 -25.59
N LYS A 185 1.82 15.76 -26.02
CA LYS A 185 0.42 15.95 -25.63
C LYS A 185 -0.43 16.10 -26.89
N ALA A 186 -1.56 15.43 -26.95
CA ALA A 186 -2.54 15.60 -28.03
C ALA A 186 -3.97 15.72 -27.48
N SER A 187 -4.79 16.54 -28.14
CA SER A 187 -6.21 16.68 -27.83
C SER A 187 -6.95 17.23 -29.06
N PRO A 188 -7.94 16.51 -29.65
CA PRO A 188 -8.24 15.11 -29.39
C PRO A 188 -7.18 14.16 -29.98
N ALA A 189 -7.31 12.84 -29.70
CA ALA A 189 -6.47 11.82 -30.32
C ALA A 189 -7.27 10.55 -30.65
N THR A 190 -6.81 9.84 -31.68
CA THR A 190 -7.30 8.50 -32.01
C THR A 190 -6.18 7.52 -31.70
N LEU A 191 -6.44 6.59 -30.81
CA LEU A 191 -5.51 5.55 -30.37
C LEU A 191 -5.67 4.27 -31.20
N MET A 192 -4.84 3.27 -30.89
CA MET A 192 -5.00 1.93 -31.48
C MET A 192 -6.42 1.40 -31.27
N LEU A 193 -6.86 0.50 -32.15
CA LEU A 193 -8.22 -0.04 -32.18
C LEU A 193 -9.30 1.05 -32.37
N ASN A 194 -8.95 2.14 -33.00
CA ASN A 194 -9.84 3.26 -33.32
C ASN A 194 -10.53 3.88 -32.08
N SER A 195 -9.87 3.83 -30.92
CA SER A 195 -10.39 4.43 -29.69
C SER A 195 -10.17 5.94 -29.71
N HIS A 196 -11.27 6.71 -29.63
CA HIS A 196 -11.22 8.17 -29.59
C HIS A 196 -11.15 8.67 -28.16
N VAL A 197 -10.19 9.55 -27.87
CA VAL A 197 -9.97 10.16 -26.54
C VAL A 197 -9.86 11.67 -26.66
N THR A 198 -10.25 12.39 -25.60
CA THR A 198 -10.12 13.84 -25.58
C THR A 198 -8.71 14.28 -25.24
N PHE A 199 -8.04 13.59 -24.32
CA PHE A 199 -6.71 13.93 -23.85
C PHE A 199 -5.79 12.71 -23.95
N TRP A 200 -4.63 12.90 -24.58
CA TRP A 200 -3.63 11.87 -24.77
C TRP A 200 -2.25 12.33 -24.29
N LEU A 201 -1.65 11.54 -23.42
CA LEU A 201 -0.36 11.78 -22.78
C LEU A 201 0.50 10.50 -22.85
N PRO A 202 1.12 10.18 -24.00
CA PRO A 202 1.98 8.99 -24.15
C PRO A 202 3.24 9.12 -23.30
N PHE A 203 3.66 8.00 -22.70
CA PHE A 203 4.90 7.93 -21.93
C PHE A 203 5.81 6.76 -22.31
N THR A 204 5.36 5.85 -23.18
CA THR A 204 6.20 4.80 -23.77
C THR A 204 6.22 4.92 -25.29
N SER A 205 7.30 4.45 -25.93
CA SER A 205 7.45 4.48 -27.40
C SER A 205 6.52 3.49 -28.11
N ASP A 206 6.08 2.44 -27.42
CA ASP A 206 5.16 1.41 -27.90
C ASP A 206 3.69 1.75 -27.70
N GLY A 207 3.37 2.96 -27.27
CA GLY A 207 2.03 3.51 -27.28
C GLY A 207 1.26 3.40 -25.96
N CYS A 208 1.91 3.17 -24.81
CA CYS A 208 1.23 3.33 -23.53
C CYS A 208 1.20 4.80 -23.10
N GLY A 209 0.06 5.25 -22.59
CA GLY A 209 -0.16 6.63 -22.16
C GLY A 209 -1.29 6.78 -21.17
N ILE A 210 -1.47 8.02 -20.70
CA ILE A 210 -2.56 8.42 -19.81
C ILE A 210 -3.62 9.11 -20.67
N HIS A 211 -4.87 8.69 -20.55
CA HIS A 211 -5.98 9.26 -21.33
C HIS A 211 -7.33 9.11 -20.60
N ASP A 212 -8.32 9.89 -21.02
CA ASP A 212 -9.70 9.67 -20.62
C ASP A 212 -10.28 8.39 -21.22
N ALA A 213 -11.27 7.81 -20.54
CA ALA A 213 -11.94 6.59 -20.98
C ALA A 213 -13.46 6.76 -20.79
N SER A 214 -14.11 7.46 -21.74
CA SER A 214 -15.55 7.77 -21.71
C SER A 214 -16.45 6.54 -21.70
N TRP A 215 -15.94 5.39 -22.12
CA TRP A 215 -16.63 4.10 -22.11
C TRP A 215 -16.66 3.41 -20.74
N ARG A 216 -15.97 3.99 -19.70
CA ARG A 216 -15.97 3.47 -18.33
C ARG A 216 -16.89 4.28 -17.44
N SER A 217 -17.70 3.57 -16.67
CA SER A 217 -18.46 4.15 -15.58
C SER A 217 -17.55 4.54 -14.40
N SER A 218 -17.96 5.52 -13.60
CA SER A 218 -17.15 6.02 -12.47
C SER A 218 -16.77 4.95 -11.43
N TRP A 219 -17.62 3.95 -11.22
CA TRP A 219 -17.38 2.85 -10.29
C TRP A 219 -16.37 1.80 -10.79
N GLU A 220 -15.98 1.86 -12.07
CA GLU A 220 -15.01 0.92 -12.64
C GLU A 220 -13.57 1.29 -12.38
N TYR A 221 -13.30 2.50 -11.90
CA TYR A 221 -11.95 2.92 -11.57
C TYR A 221 -11.53 2.39 -10.19
N GLY A 222 -10.23 2.04 -10.07
CA GLY A 222 -9.65 1.51 -8.84
C GLY A 222 -9.86 0.00 -8.62
N GLY A 223 -9.56 -0.45 -7.43
CA GLY A 223 -9.80 -1.81 -6.95
C GLY A 223 -9.08 -2.90 -7.75
N THR A 224 -9.81 -3.94 -8.11
CA THR A 224 -9.26 -5.10 -8.84
C THR A 224 -9.72 -5.18 -10.30
N ARG A 225 -10.33 -4.13 -10.84
CA ARG A 225 -10.91 -4.11 -12.17
C ARG A 225 -9.90 -4.46 -13.28
N TYR A 226 -8.64 -4.03 -13.12
CA TYR A 226 -7.56 -4.36 -14.05
C TYR A 226 -7.28 -5.88 -14.18
N LYS A 227 -7.78 -6.71 -13.26
CA LYS A 227 -7.67 -8.17 -13.32
C LYS A 227 -8.84 -8.74 -14.15
N GLY A 228 -8.74 -8.69 -15.46
CA GLY A 228 -9.72 -9.22 -16.41
C GLY A 228 -10.46 -8.15 -17.22
N HIS A 229 -10.50 -6.90 -16.78
CA HIS A 229 -11.13 -5.77 -17.46
C HIS A 229 -10.23 -4.53 -17.53
N GLY A 230 -8.92 -4.74 -17.57
CA GLY A 230 -7.91 -3.70 -17.76
C GLY A 230 -7.92 -3.10 -19.16
N SER A 231 -6.99 -2.18 -19.40
CA SER A 231 -6.71 -1.64 -20.73
C SER A 231 -5.72 -2.53 -21.50
N HIS A 232 -5.32 -2.11 -22.70
CA HIS A 232 -4.23 -2.71 -23.48
C HIS A 232 -2.85 -2.14 -23.12
N GLY A 233 -2.64 -1.71 -21.87
CA GLY A 233 -1.39 -1.14 -21.37
C GLY A 233 -1.48 0.34 -20.97
N CYS A 234 -2.44 1.09 -21.51
CA CYS A 234 -2.69 2.48 -21.16
C CYS A 234 -3.25 2.63 -19.72
N VAL A 235 -3.21 3.85 -19.22
CA VAL A 235 -3.79 4.23 -17.93
C VAL A 235 -5.09 4.99 -18.18
N ASN A 236 -6.21 4.26 -18.12
CA ASN A 236 -7.54 4.83 -18.23
C ASN A 236 -7.83 5.69 -17.00
N THR A 237 -8.13 6.94 -17.21
CA THR A 237 -8.24 7.97 -16.17
C THR A 237 -9.60 8.67 -16.25
N PRO A 238 -10.27 8.99 -15.13
CA PRO A 238 -11.48 9.80 -15.14
C PRO A 238 -11.27 11.12 -15.86
N TYR A 239 -12.25 11.52 -16.71
CA TYR A 239 -12.16 12.69 -17.59
C TYR A 239 -11.67 13.97 -16.89
N ASN A 240 -12.28 14.33 -15.77
CA ASN A 240 -11.92 15.57 -15.04
C ASN A 240 -10.50 15.53 -14.48
N ALA A 241 -10.02 14.33 -14.08
CA ALA A 241 -8.68 14.16 -13.56
C ALA A 241 -7.64 14.32 -14.68
N VAL A 242 -7.81 13.61 -15.81
CA VAL A 242 -6.87 13.73 -16.93
C VAL A 242 -6.90 15.12 -17.56
N LYS A 243 -8.06 15.78 -17.67
CA LYS A 243 -8.19 17.17 -18.10
C LYS A 243 -7.34 18.10 -17.24
N LYS A 244 -7.43 17.96 -15.92
CA LYS A 244 -6.64 18.76 -14.98
C LYS A 244 -5.15 18.47 -15.11
N ILE A 245 -4.75 17.21 -15.30
CA ILE A 245 -3.37 16.83 -15.57
C ILE A 245 -2.92 17.46 -16.89
N TYR A 246 -3.65 17.25 -17.97
CA TYR A 246 -3.34 17.73 -19.31
C TYR A 246 -3.06 19.24 -19.35
N ASN A 247 -3.90 20.02 -18.67
CA ASN A 247 -3.77 21.47 -18.61
C ASN A 247 -2.56 21.95 -17.77
N ASN A 248 -1.97 21.10 -16.97
CA ASN A 248 -0.90 21.45 -16.03
C ASN A 248 0.44 20.75 -16.29
N ILE A 249 0.47 19.70 -17.13
CA ILE A 249 1.66 18.90 -17.42
C ILE A 249 2.34 19.38 -18.69
N SER A 250 3.65 19.18 -18.78
CA SER A 250 4.46 19.43 -19.97
C SER A 250 5.10 18.16 -20.47
N SER A 251 5.42 18.10 -21.77
CA SER A 251 6.33 17.06 -22.33
C SER A 251 7.62 17.04 -21.51
N GLY A 252 8.23 15.85 -21.38
CA GLY A 252 9.40 15.65 -20.52
C GLY A 252 9.09 15.46 -19.04
N THR A 253 7.86 15.71 -18.57
CA THR A 253 7.48 15.42 -17.17
C THR A 253 7.62 13.94 -16.87
N ARG A 254 8.28 13.60 -15.77
CA ARG A 254 8.51 12.22 -15.35
C ARG A 254 7.21 11.49 -15.00
N VAL A 255 7.12 10.24 -15.46
CA VAL A 255 6.04 9.30 -15.13
C VAL A 255 6.68 8.07 -14.50
N VAL A 256 6.26 7.70 -13.30
CA VAL A 256 6.76 6.52 -12.60
C VAL A 256 5.61 5.54 -12.43
N VAL A 257 5.80 4.32 -12.96
CA VAL A 257 4.83 3.22 -12.90
C VAL A 257 5.42 2.08 -12.08
N TYR A 258 4.69 1.58 -11.07
CA TYR A 258 5.13 0.47 -10.21
C TYR A 258 4.00 -0.45 -9.75
#